data_9a37177dceab5e03adf59d45d73b02e0
#
_entry.id   9a37177dceab5e03adf59d45d73b02e0
#
_cell.length_a   1.000
_cell.length_b   1.000
_cell.length_c   1.000
_cell.angle_alpha   90.00
_cell.angle_beta   90.00
_cell.angle_gamma   90.00
#
_symmetry.space_group_name_H-M   'P 1'
#
loop_
_entity.id
_entity.type
_entity.pdbx_description
1 polymer ?
#
loop_
_entity_poly.entity_id
_entity_poly.type
_entity_poly.pdbx_seq_one_letter_code
_entity_poly.pdbx_strand_id
1 'polypeptide(L)'
;MSTLATAVRKFGCNVITEVIGTFVLLVGVLAIPSVNNLIPKSGFDKGLGPLLVGVIVFSIGISLGGPTGYAINPARDLGPRIAHSLLPIRGKGDSDWAYAWVPILGPILGGIAGAVFYKFFWPVQTL
;
A
#
# COMPACT_ATOMS: atom_id res chain seq x y z
N MET A 1 -3.24 1.21 15.09
CA MET A 1 -2.05 2.07 15.20
C MET A 1 -2.00 2.89 13.93
N SER A 2 -2.13 4.21 14.05
CA SER A 2 -1.82 5.11 12.94
C SER A 2 -0.36 4.91 12.57
N THR A 3 -0.03 4.97 11.28
CA THR A 3 1.35 4.93 10.81
C THR A 3 2.06 6.19 11.25
N LEU A 4 2.58 6.17 12.47
CA LEU A 4 3.46 7.25 12.93
C LEU A 4 4.75 7.15 12.13
N ALA A 5 5.09 8.20 11.40
CA ALA A 5 6.40 8.33 10.79
C ALA A 5 7.47 8.25 11.88
N THR A 6 8.13 7.12 11.96
CA THR A 6 8.95 6.76 13.12
C THR A 6 10.36 7.32 13.07
N ALA A 7 10.85 7.78 11.90
CA ALA A 7 12.24 8.18 11.81
C ALA A 7 12.44 9.68 11.55
N VAL A 8 12.23 10.17 10.36
CA VAL A 8 12.49 11.58 10.03
C VAL A 8 11.33 12.13 9.22
N ARG A 9 10.70 13.21 9.71
CA ARG A 9 9.61 13.89 9.00
C ARG A 9 10.11 14.66 7.78
N LYS A 10 10.56 13.95 6.77
CA LYS A 10 10.82 14.52 5.44
C LYS A 10 9.63 14.21 4.54
N PHE A 11 8.63 15.09 4.54
CA PHE A 11 7.37 14.87 3.82
C PHE A 11 7.58 14.42 2.36
N GLY A 12 8.48 15.06 1.61
CA GLY A 12 8.76 14.70 0.23
C GLY A 12 9.27 13.27 0.08
N CYS A 13 10.26 12.87 0.90
CA CYS A 13 10.78 11.49 0.88
C CYS A 13 9.70 10.50 1.29
N ASN A 14 8.87 10.85 2.27
CA ASN A 14 7.81 9.99 2.77
C ASN A 14 6.72 9.77 1.70
N VAL A 15 6.32 10.83 0.98
CA VAL A 15 5.40 10.69 -0.17
C VAL A 15 5.99 9.78 -1.24
N ILE A 16 7.26 9.97 -1.62
CA ILE A 16 7.93 9.11 -2.59
C ILE A 16 7.95 7.65 -2.13
N THR A 17 8.24 7.39 -0.85
CA THR A 17 8.22 6.04 -0.28
C THR A 17 6.84 5.40 -0.40
N GLU A 18 5.77 6.13 -0.09
CA GLU A 18 4.39 5.65 -0.23
C GLU A 18 3.99 5.44 -1.69
N VAL A 19 4.43 6.32 -2.60
CA VAL A 19 4.24 6.17 -4.05
C VAL A 19 4.90 4.87 -4.54
N ILE A 20 6.17 4.65 -4.22
CA ILE A 20 6.90 3.45 -4.65
C ILE A 20 6.27 2.19 -4.05
N GLY A 21 5.98 2.19 -2.74
CA GLY A 21 5.39 1.04 -2.07
C GLY A 21 4.04 0.65 -2.68
N THR A 22 3.17 1.62 -2.94
CA THR A 22 1.86 1.36 -3.53
C THR A 22 1.94 1.01 -5.01
N PHE A 23 2.87 1.61 -5.76
CA PHE A 23 3.17 1.21 -7.14
C PHE A 23 3.52 -0.28 -7.22
N VAL A 24 4.49 -0.73 -6.42
CA VAL A 24 4.91 -2.15 -6.38
C VAL A 24 3.75 -3.05 -5.96
N LEU A 25 2.99 -2.64 -4.94
CA LEU A 25 1.82 -3.40 -4.50
C LEU A 25 0.82 -3.59 -5.65
N LEU A 26 0.46 -2.51 -6.34
CA LEU A 26 -0.58 -2.57 -7.36
C LEU A 26 -0.13 -3.35 -8.60
N VAL A 27 1.11 -3.16 -9.05
CA VAL A 27 1.66 -3.97 -10.14
C VAL A 27 1.63 -5.46 -9.77
N GLY A 28 2.03 -5.81 -8.54
CA GLY A 28 2.01 -7.20 -8.08
C GLY A 28 0.59 -7.78 -7.99
N VAL A 29 -0.35 -7.02 -7.42
CA VAL A 29 -1.76 -7.45 -7.30
C VAL A 29 -2.39 -7.70 -8.67
N LEU A 30 -2.07 -6.89 -9.67
CA LEU A 30 -2.56 -7.06 -11.04
C LEU A 30 -1.84 -8.17 -11.80
N ALA A 31 -0.54 -8.34 -11.56
CA ALA A 31 0.27 -9.34 -12.26
C ALA A 31 0.04 -10.77 -11.75
N ILE A 32 -0.18 -10.98 -10.45
CA ILE A 32 -0.35 -12.32 -9.85
C ILE A 32 -1.47 -13.11 -10.54
N PRO A 33 -2.70 -12.59 -10.70
CA PRO A 33 -3.79 -13.32 -11.34
C PRO A 33 -3.74 -13.27 -12.87
N SER A 34 -2.68 -12.72 -13.46
CA SER A 34 -2.53 -12.68 -14.91
C SER A 34 -2.53 -14.08 -15.51
N VAL A 35 -3.12 -14.21 -16.69
CA VAL A 35 -3.22 -15.49 -17.43
C VAL A 35 -1.87 -16.18 -17.62
N ASN A 36 -0.79 -15.38 -17.70
CA ASN A 36 0.55 -15.90 -17.89
C ASN A 36 1.23 -16.36 -16.59
N ASN A 37 0.70 -16.02 -15.42
CA ASN A 37 1.31 -16.33 -14.13
C ASN A 37 0.56 -17.41 -13.36
N LEU A 38 -0.73 -17.20 -13.14
CA LEU A 38 -1.57 -18.18 -12.46
C LEU A 38 -2.73 -18.54 -13.40
N ILE A 39 -2.92 -19.82 -13.68
CA ILE A 39 -3.96 -20.28 -14.58
C ILE A 39 -5.32 -19.92 -14.00
N PRO A 40 -6.10 -19.02 -14.65
CA PRO A 40 -7.41 -18.63 -14.18
C PRO A 40 -8.34 -19.84 -14.09
N LYS A 41 -9.19 -19.84 -13.07
CA LYS A 41 -10.20 -20.90 -12.82
C LYS A 41 -9.63 -22.27 -12.40
N SER A 42 -8.32 -22.39 -12.18
CA SER A 42 -7.73 -23.64 -11.67
C SER A 42 -7.99 -23.86 -10.16
N GLY A 43 -8.49 -22.84 -9.44
CA GLY A 43 -8.58 -22.82 -7.98
C GLY A 43 -7.25 -22.42 -7.30
N PHE A 44 -6.14 -22.52 -8.03
CA PHE A 44 -4.81 -22.14 -7.54
C PHE A 44 -4.70 -20.64 -7.31
N ASP A 45 -5.35 -19.84 -8.15
CA ASP A 45 -5.48 -18.41 -8.03
C ASP A 45 -6.18 -17.97 -6.74
N LYS A 46 -7.22 -18.72 -6.31
CA LYS A 46 -7.97 -18.42 -5.08
C LYS A 46 -7.20 -18.74 -3.80
N GLY A 47 -6.37 -19.76 -3.83
CA GLY A 47 -5.55 -20.18 -2.69
C GLY A 47 -4.22 -19.41 -2.61
N LEU A 48 -3.45 -19.45 -3.68
CA LEU A 48 -2.09 -18.90 -3.72
C LEU A 48 -2.07 -17.38 -3.95
N GLY A 49 -3.01 -16.84 -4.71
CA GLY A 49 -3.06 -15.41 -5.02
C GLY A 49 -3.04 -14.53 -3.77
N PRO A 50 -3.95 -14.70 -2.81
CA PRO A 50 -3.95 -13.92 -1.57
C PRO A 50 -2.66 -14.08 -0.75
N LEU A 51 -2.06 -15.28 -0.73
CA LEU A 51 -0.78 -15.52 -0.06
C LEU A 51 0.34 -14.70 -0.71
N LEU A 52 0.43 -14.70 -2.04
CA LEU A 52 1.45 -13.94 -2.77
C LEU A 52 1.27 -12.43 -2.58
N VAL A 53 0.03 -11.93 -2.56
CA VAL A 53 -0.24 -10.53 -2.21
C VAL A 53 0.25 -10.24 -0.78
N GLY A 54 0.00 -11.14 0.17
CA GLY A 54 0.51 -11.03 1.53
C GLY A 54 2.04 -10.96 1.58
N VAL A 55 2.73 -11.77 0.78
CA VAL A 55 4.21 -11.75 0.66
C VAL A 55 4.69 -10.40 0.10
N ILE A 56 4.02 -9.84 -0.91
CA ILE A 56 4.35 -8.51 -1.44
C ILE A 56 4.20 -7.44 -0.36
N VAL A 57 3.07 -7.42 0.35
CA VAL A 57 2.84 -6.46 1.45
C VAL A 57 3.90 -6.59 2.53
N PHE A 58 4.24 -7.82 2.91
CA PHE A 58 5.30 -8.11 3.88
C PHE A 58 6.66 -7.58 3.39
N SER A 59 7.02 -7.84 2.13
CA SER A 59 8.27 -7.37 1.53
C SER A 59 8.36 -5.85 1.49
N ILE A 60 7.27 -5.15 1.16
CA ILE A 60 7.19 -3.69 1.23
C ILE A 60 7.37 -3.23 2.67
N GLY A 61 6.74 -3.90 3.63
CA GLY A 61 6.82 -3.57 5.04
C GLY A 61 8.24 -3.61 5.58
N ILE A 62 9.01 -4.65 5.26
CA ILE A 62 10.41 -4.78 5.74
C ILE A 62 11.40 -3.90 4.97
N SER A 63 11.12 -3.55 3.71
CA SER A 63 12.04 -2.76 2.88
C SER A 63 11.78 -1.25 2.98
N LEU A 64 10.52 -0.82 2.97
CA LEU A 64 10.11 0.59 2.90
C LEU A 64 9.36 1.08 4.15
N GLY A 65 9.19 0.21 5.15
CA GLY A 65 8.42 0.55 6.35
C GLY A 65 9.07 1.54 7.29
N GLY A 66 10.40 1.69 7.24
CA GLY A 66 11.14 2.58 8.15
C GLY A 66 10.66 4.04 8.13
N PRO A 67 10.60 4.70 6.97
CA PRO A 67 10.23 6.13 6.89
C PRO A 67 8.77 6.43 7.21
N THR A 68 7.83 5.55 6.81
CA THR A 68 6.40 5.89 6.79
C THR A 68 5.51 4.90 7.55
N GLY A 69 6.06 3.76 7.97
CA GLY A 69 5.27 2.65 8.49
C GLY A 69 4.47 1.92 7.39
N TYR A 70 4.89 2.05 6.12
CA TYR A 70 4.28 1.41 4.95
C TYR A 70 2.74 1.47 4.97
N ALA A 71 2.18 2.67 4.98
CA ALA A 71 0.73 2.83 4.94
C ALA A 71 0.14 2.22 3.67
N ILE A 72 0.72 2.53 2.50
CA ILE A 72 0.39 1.99 1.16
C ILE A 72 -1.11 1.89 0.84
N ASN A 73 -1.94 2.49 1.67
CA ASN A 73 -3.39 2.48 1.57
C ASN A 73 -3.97 3.63 2.41
N PRO A 74 -4.71 4.59 1.81
CA PRO A 74 -5.30 5.69 2.54
C PRO A 74 -6.21 5.26 3.70
N ALA A 75 -7.02 4.22 3.50
CA ALA A 75 -7.96 3.75 4.51
C ALA A 75 -7.26 3.10 5.70
N ARG A 76 -6.11 2.44 5.46
CA ARG A 76 -5.30 1.81 6.50
C ARG A 76 -4.68 2.84 7.47
N ASP A 77 -4.46 4.07 7.02
CA ASP A 77 -4.02 5.16 7.91
C ASP A 77 -5.22 5.95 8.48
N LEU A 78 -6.16 6.34 7.63
CA LEU A 78 -7.29 7.19 8.05
C LEU A 78 -8.20 6.49 9.07
N GLY A 79 -8.52 5.22 8.88
CA GLY A 79 -9.38 4.48 9.81
C GLY A 79 -8.87 4.53 11.25
N PRO A 80 -7.65 4.02 11.53
CA PRO A 80 -7.05 4.10 12.86
C PRO A 80 -6.84 5.53 13.37
N ARG A 81 -6.54 6.49 12.49
CA ARG A 81 -6.34 7.90 12.84
C ARG A 81 -7.64 8.55 13.33
N ILE A 82 -8.75 8.30 12.63
CA ILE A 82 -10.09 8.74 13.05
C ILE A 82 -10.46 8.08 14.38
N ALA A 83 -10.30 6.76 14.49
CA ALA A 83 -10.59 6.05 15.73
C ALA A 83 -9.76 6.59 16.89
N HIS A 84 -8.45 6.82 16.68
CA HIS A 84 -7.58 7.41 17.69
C HIS A 84 -8.02 8.83 18.09
N SER A 85 -8.55 9.64 17.16
CA SER A 85 -9.04 10.99 17.47
C SER A 85 -10.29 10.93 18.36
N LEU A 86 -11.21 10.04 18.04
CA LEU A 86 -12.54 10.00 18.65
C LEU A 86 -12.57 9.23 19.98
N LEU A 87 -11.79 8.17 20.10
CA LEU A 87 -11.83 7.31 21.28
C LEU A 87 -11.13 7.96 22.48
N PRO A 88 -11.70 7.86 23.69
CA PRO A 88 -11.11 8.41 24.92
C PRO A 88 -10.00 7.50 25.47
N ILE A 89 -8.90 7.35 24.73
CA ILE A 89 -7.77 6.50 25.13
C ILE A 89 -6.90 7.27 26.15
N ARG A 90 -6.71 6.71 27.33
CA ARG A 90 -5.85 7.32 28.37
C ARG A 90 -4.41 7.42 27.88
N GLY A 91 -3.81 8.61 28.03
CA GLY A 91 -2.41 8.85 27.64
C GLY A 91 -2.16 8.88 26.12
N LYS A 92 -3.21 8.95 25.29
CA LYS A 92 -3.02 9.12 23.86
C LYS A 92 -2.36 10.47 23.56
N GLY A 93 -1.37 10.46 22.65
CA GLY A 93 -0.80 11.67 22.09
C GLY A 93 -1.69 12.31 21.01
N ASP A 94 -1.11 13.17 20.22
CA ASP A 94 -1.78 13.76 19.05
C ASP A 94 -2.04 12.72 17.97
N SER A 95 -3.15 12.88 17.25
CA SER A 95 -3.53 12.02 16.11
C SER A 95 -2.78 12.36 14.82
N ASP A 96 -1.91 13.36 14.85
CA ASP A 96 -0.98 13.75 13.77
C ASP A 96 -1.67 13.99 12.41
N TRP A 97 -2.75 14.76 12.44
CA TRP A 97 -3.50 15.12 11.23
C TRP A 97 -2.66 15.89 10.20
N ALA A 98 -1.64 16.64 10.67
CA ALA A 98 -0.73 17.35 9.79
C ALA A 98 0.08 16.43 8.86
N TYR A 99 0.21 15.14 9.22
CA TYR A 99 0.88 14.12 8.42
C TYR A 99 -0.08 13.29 7.54
N ALA A 100 -1.38 13.32 7.82
CA ALA A 100 -2.38 12.43 7.21
C ALA A 100 -2.43 12.50 5.67
N TRP A 101 -2.08 13.63 5.07
CA TRP A 101 -2.07 13.79 3.62
C TRP A 101 -1.02 12.93 2.91
N VAL A 102 0.09 12.58 3.58
CA VAL A 102 1.15 11.73 3.01
C VAL A 102 0.65 10.33 2.67
N PRO A 103 0.08 9.57 3.64
CA PRO A 103 -0.49 8.25 3.37
C PRO A 103 -1.80 8.27 2.58
N ILE A 104 -2.32 9.45 2.25
CA ILE A 104 -3.44 9.61 1.32
C ILE A 104 -2.92 9.83 -0.11
N LEU A 105 -2.11 10.88 -0.30
CA LEU A 105 -1.65 11.28 -1.62
C LEU A 105 -0.66 10.28 -2.23
N GLY A 106 0.31 9.81 -1.43
CA GLY A 106 1.32 8.86 -1.89
C GLY A 106 0.71 7.60 -2.50
N PRO A 107 -0.14 6.86 -1.77
CA PRO A 107 -0.78 5.66 -2.30
C PRO A 107 -1.69 5.91 -3.50
N ILE A 108 -2.41 7.02 -3.57
CA ILE A 108 -3.24 7.35 -4.74
C ILE A 108 -2.36 7.50 -5.97
N LEU A 109 -1.29 8.28 -5.88
CA LEU A 109 -0.37 8.50 -7.00
C LEU A 109 0.36 7.20 -7.38
N GLY A 110 0.83 6.44 -6.40
CA GLY A 110 1.47 5.14 -6.62
C GLY A 110 0.53 4.13 -7.28
N GLY A 111 -0.72 4.10 -6.85
CA GLY A 111 -1.75 3.25 -7.40
C GLY A 111 -2.05 3.58 -8.88
N ILE A 112 -2.24 4.86 -9.20
CA ILE A 112 -2.45 5.31 -10.57
C ILE A 112 -1.24 4.95 -11.44
N ALA A 113 -0.03 5.25 -10.98
CA ALA A 113 1.19 4.93 -11.71
C ALA A 113 1.35 3.42 -11.95
N GLY A 114 1.07 2.59 -10.94
CA GLY A 114 1.12 1.13 -11.04
C GLY A 114 0.11 0.55 -12.02
N ALA A 115 -1.14 1.07 -12.02
CA ALA A 115 -2.18 0.65 -12.95
C ALA A 115 -1.83 1.03 -14.40
N VAL A 116 -1.34 2.25 -14.60
CA VAL A 116 -0.88 2.73 -15.91
C VAL A 116 0.29 1.89 -16.41
N PHE A 117 1.30 1.67 -15.57
CA PHE A 117 2.44 0.81 -15.89
C PHE A 117 1.98 -0.59 -16.30
N TYR A 118 1.14 -1.22 -15.49
CA TYR A 118 0.60 -2.55 -15.80
C TYR A 118 -0.10 -2.58 -17.16
N LYS A 119 -0.96 -1.60 -17.43
CA LYS A 119 -1.70 -1.50 -18.71
C LYS A 119 -0.79 -1.43 -19.93
N PHE A 120 0.33 -0.70 -19.85
CA PHE A 120 1.21 -0.50 -21.01
C PHE A 120 2.28 -1.57 -21.16
N PHE A 121 2.78 -2.12 -20.07
CA PHE A 121 3.93 -3.04 -20.09
C PHE A 121 3.56 -4.50 -19.88
N TRP A 122 2.36 -4.77 -19.38
CA TRP A 122 1.87 -6.12 -19.19
C TRP A 122 0.79 -6.43 -20.23
N PRO A 123 1.12 -7.14 -21.33
CA PRO A 123 0.14 -7.41 -22.39
C PRO A 123 -0.98 -8.31 -21.83
N VAL A 124 -2.15 -7.73 -21.72
CA VAL A 124 -3.37 -8.51 -21.50
C VAL A 124 -3.62 -9.25 -22.80
N GLN A 125 -3.32 -10.55 -22.85
CA GLN A 125 -3.79 -11.38 -23.95
C GLN A 125 -5.31 -11.45 -23.84
N THR A 126 -5.98 -10.71 -24.69
CA THR A 126 -7.41 -10.92 -24.97
C THR A 126 -7.54 -12.31 -25.60
N LEU A 127 -8.07 -13.25 -24.82
CA LEU A 127 -8.56 -14.54 -25.33
C LEU A 127 -9.80 -14.30 -26.19
#